data_742b70c3b84318d494a85b8def3785bc
#
_entry.id   742b70c3b84318d494a85b8def3785bc
#
_cell.length_a   1.000
_cell.length_b   1.000
_cell.length_c   1.000
_cell.angle_alpha   90.00
_cell.angle_beta   90.00
_cell.angle_gamma   90.00
#
_symmetry.space_group_name_H-M   'P 1'
#
loop_
_entity.id
_entity.type
_entity.pdbx_description
1 polymer ?
#
loop_
_entity_poly.entity_id
_entity_poly.type
_entity_poly.pdbx_seq_one_letter_code
_entity_poly.pdbx_strand_id
1 'polypeptide(L)'
;GYDIANYRAIDPTFGQMEDFQALLKKAHDLDIKVMIDLVPCHTSDQHPWFQESRSSRDNPKRDYYVWRDGKNNSEPNNWRSLSGGSSWEFDERTGQFYLHSFLKTQPDLNWDNPEVRAEMKNIVRFWFDMGVDGMRVDAIWGISKDPDLKDDSPNPDFYGNPNDYGAFIHDHCKMGPHFQEYLQELASVCDEYDDKQMVFEFYPDDKLGDIYHQYSRILTAHPKASAFFMEYRDNEWHAKNIEKKIENYLQSANSTTPFFCIGNHDQPRVASRLGIERARALSFLNLLTPGISVVYYGDEIGMMNGELTANDIQDNFSPANSVVDSRDLERTPMQWNDSQFAGFSSVKPWLPVNDNHTKINVDSEKITNDSLLNMHRKLLKLRQTFPILKNGNLSIVQNTDNGFILGLKRELAGQRAYIFINFADAPQNFSTPENAKIITSTHSVDLITAENLQMIIPGYCGVLLIV
;
A
#
# COMPACT_ATOMS: atom_id res chain seq x y z
N GLY A 1 4.11 -14.17 4.67
CA GLY A 1 5.50 -13.78 4.63
C GLY A 1 5.93 -12.78 5.68
N TYR A 2 5.03 -12.27 6.54
CA TYR A 2 5.40 -11.22 7.52
C TYR A 2 5.77 -11.79 8.91
N ASP A 3 5.90 -13.09 9.07
CA ASP A 3 6.41 -13.76 10.28
C ASP A 3 7.93 -13.90 10.20
N ILE A 4 8.66 -12.82 10.50
CA ILE A 4 10.11 -12.76 10.30
C ILE A 4 10.84 -13.55 11.38
N ALA A 5 11.42 -14.69 11.01
CA ALA A 5 12.29 -15.50 11.88
C ALA A 5 13.76 -15.08 11.83
N ASN A 6 14.20 -14.45 10.74
CA ASN A 6 15.55 -13.90 10.57
C ASN A 6 15.54 -12.73 9.59
N TYR A 7 15.79 -11.53 10.07
CA TYR A 7 15.82 -10.31 9.25
C TYR A 7 16.98 -10.22 8.25
N ARG A 8 18.01 -11.07 8.38
CA ARG A 8 19.24 -11.01 7.57
C ARG A 8 19.43 -12.25 6.71
N ALA A 9 18.34 -12.95 6.38
CA ALA A 9 18.35 -14.14 5.54
C ALA A 9 17.24 -14.10 4.49
N ILE A 10 17.37 -14.91 3.47
CA ILE A 10 16.31 -15.22 2.49
C ILE A 10 15.64 -16.52 2.94
N ASP A 11 14.32 -16.58 2.88
CA ASP A 11 13.59 -17.81 3.15
C ASP A 11 13.95 -18.88 2.11
N PRO A 12 14.30 -20.10 2.54
CA PRO A 12 14.72 -21.18 1.62
C PRO A 12 13.71 -21.52 0.52
N THR A 13 12.43 -21.16 0.70
CA THR A 13 11.40 -21.31 -0.33
C THR A 13 11.69 -20.47 -1.58
N PHE A 14 12.36 -19.32 -1.41
CA PHE A 14 12.68 -18.39 -2.49
C PHE A 14 14.12 -18.48 -2.99
N GLY A 15 14.98 -19.23 -2.30
CA GLY A 15 16.39 -19.39 -2.65
C GLY A 15 17.33 -19.04 -1.51
N GLN A 16 18.55 -18.66 -1.86
CA GLN A 16 19.60 -18.30 -0.93
C GLN A 16 20.03 -16.84 -1.13
N MET A 17 20.94 -16.37 -0.28
CA MET A 17 21.42 -14.99 -0.34
C MET A 17 22.10 -14.67 -1.70
N GLU A 18 22.79 -15.65 -2.26
CA GLU A 18 23.43 -15.55 -3.57
C GLU A 18 22.43 -15.35 -4.70
N ASP A 19 21.24 -15.99 -4.61
CA ASP A 19 20.15 -15.80 -5.57
C ASP A 19 19.58 -14.38 -5.50
N PHE A 20 19.41 -13.86 -4.30
CA PHE A 20 18.98 -12.49 -4.08
C PHE A 20 20.01 -11.46 -4.59
N GLN A 21 21.31 -11.69 -4.36
CA GLN A 21 22.36 -10.83 -4.89
C GLN A 21 22.40 -10.86 -6.43
N ALA A 22 22.16 -12.03 -7.03
CA ALA A 22 22.06 -12.15 -8.49
C ALA A 22 20.85 -11.39 -9.05
N LEU A 23 19.70 -11.44 -8.34
CA LEU A 23 18.50 -10.66 -8.67
C LEU A 23 18.80 -9.15 -8.59
N LEU A 24 19.39 -8.65 -7.49
CA LEU A 24 19.77 -7.25 -7.34
C LEU A 24 20.67 -6.78 -8.48
N LYS A 25 21.74 -7.54 -8.75
CA LYS A 25 22.65 -7.22 -9.84
C LYS A 25 21.91 -7.14 -11.17
N LYS A 26 21.05 -8.12 -11.47
CA LYS A 26 20.30 -8.15 -12.73
C LYS A 26 19.31 -7.00 -12.84
N ALA A 27 18.66 -6.61 -11.75
CA ALA A 27 17.77 -5.46 -11.71
C ALA A 27 18.55 -4.16 -12.00
N HIS A 28 19.68 -3.96 -11.35
CA HIS A 28 20.53 -2.78 -11.53
C HIS A 28 21.14 -2.72 -12.96
N ASP A 29 21.52 -3.86 -13.53
CA ASP A 29 21.99 -3.93 -14.93
C ASP A 29 20.89 -3.49 -15.94
N LEU A 30 19.62 -3.50 -15.52
CA LEU A 30 18.45 -3.04 -16.27
C LEU A 30 17.93 -1.65 -15.82
N ASP A 31 18.68 -0.94 -14.99
CA ASP A 31 18.29 0.34 -14.40
C ASP A 31 16.97 0.26 -13.57
N ILE A 32 16.76 -0.90 -12.93
CA ILE A 32 15.61 -1.16 -12.05
C ILE A 32 16.08 -1.09 -10.59
N LYS A 33 15.50 -0.21 -9.81
CA LYS A 33 15.71 -0.14 -8.36
C LYS A 33 14.90 -1.20 -7.63
N VAL A 34 15.46 -1.74 -6.55
CA VAL A 34 14.83 -2.79 -5.74
C VAL A 34 14.54 -2.29 -4.35
N MET A 35 13.29 -2.35 -3.96
CA MET A 35 12.81 -2.07 -2.60
C MET A 35 12.31 -3.35 -1.97
N ILE A 36 12.62 -3.57 -0.70
CA ILE A 36 12.15 -4.74 0.05
C ILE A 36 11.33 -4.33 1.27
N ASP A 37 10.52 -5.27 1.78
CA ASP A 37 9.75 -5.05 3.00
C ASP A 37 10.63 -5.09 4.26
N LEU A 38 10.39 -4.15 5.17
CA LEU A 38 10.85 -4.17 6.55
C LEU A 38 9.63 -4.31 7.46
N VAL A 39 9.61 -5.30 8.33
CA VAL A 39 8.52 -5.52 9.30
C VAL A 39 8.99 -5.06 10.69
N PRO A 40 8.75 -3.81 11.10
CA PRO A 40 9.33 -3.28 12.35
C PRO A 40 8.46 -3.50 13.57
N CYS A 41 7.16 -3.81 13.40
CA CYS A 41 6.21 -3.87 14.50
C CYS A 41 6.36 -5.14 15.33
N HIS A 42 6.66 -6.28 14.71
CA HIS A 42 6.71 -7.59 15.34
C HIS A 42 7.76 -8.51 14.70
N THR A 43 7.99 -9.66 15.31
CA THR A 43 8.74 -10.76 14.70
C THR A 43 7.88 -12.01 14.63
N SER A 44 8.38 -13.09 14.00
CA SER A 44 7.85 -14.42 14.25
C SER A 44 8.10 -14.81 15.72
N ASP A 45 7.22 -15.63 16.29
CA ASP A 45 7.47 -16.29 17.58
C ASP A 45 8.66 -17.28 17.51
N GLN A 46 9.11 -17.66 16.31
CA GLN A 46 10.30 -18.48 16.07
C GLN A 46 11.60 -17.65 16.01
N HIS A 47 11.51 -16.32 16.06
CA HIS A 47 12.70 -15.47 16.05
C HIS A 47 13.56 -15.72 17.32
N PRO A 48 14.89 -15.84 17.20
CA PRO A 48 15.76 -16.07 18.37
C PRO A 48 15.55 -15.09 19.51
N TRP A 49 15.32 -13.80 19.21
CA TRP A 49 15.02 -12.79 20.23
C TRP A 49 13.78 -13.13 21.05
N PHE A 50 12.71 -13.63 20.42
CA PHE A 50 11.51 -14.00 21.16
C PHE A 50 11.71 -15.29 21.98
N GLN A 51 12.38 -16.28 21.41
CA GLN A 51 12.69 -17.52 22.13
C GLN A 51 13.56 -17.26 23.39
N GLU A 52 14.55 -16.36 23.30
CA GLU A 52 15.31 -15.89 24.43
C GLU A 52 14.42 -15.10 25.41
N SER A 53 13.67 -14.11 24.93
CA SER A 53 12.78 -13.26 25.73
C SER A 53 11.77 -14.05 26.55
N ARG A 54 11.17 -15.10 25.99
CA ARG A 54 10.20 -15.94 26.68
C ARG A 54 10.83 -17.03 27.60
N SER A 55 12.15 -17.17 27.58
CA SER A 55 12.83 -18.23 28.39
C SER A 55 12.83 -17.91 29.87
N SER A 56 12.91 -16.64 30.26
CA SER A 56 12.94 -16.16 31.66
C SER A 56 12.56 -14.69 31.74
N ARG A 57 11.97 -14.25 32.86
CA ARG A 57 11.71 -12.83 33.15
C ARG A 57 13.00 -12.00 33.26
N ASP A 58 14.12 -12.63 33.60
CA ASP A 58 15.42 -11.99 33.79
C ASP A 58 16.34 -12.12 32.57
N ASN A 59 15.83 -12.65 31.44
CA ASN A 59 16.63 -12.77 30.22
C ASN A 59 16.97 -11.38 29.68
N PRO A 60 18.21 -11.08 29.20
CA PRO A 60 18.59 -9.80 28.64
C PRO A 60 17.70 -9.34 27.45
N LYS A 61 17.10 -10.28 26.74
CA LYS A 61 16.16 -9.98 25.64
C LYS A 61 14.70 -9.82 26.10
N ARG A 62 14.44 -9.92 27.43
CA ARG A 62 13.05 -9.83 27.93
C ARG A 62 12.33 -8.61 27.39
N ASP A 63 12.92 -7.44 27.51
CA ASP A 63 12.35 -6.16 27.14
C ASP A 63 12.44 -5.85 25.63
N TYR A 64 12.86 -6.81 24.81
CA TYR A 64 12.74 -6.69 23.35
C TYR A 64 11.30 -6.79 22.90
N TYR A 65 10.42 -7.39 23.71
CA TYR A 65 8.99 -7.55 23.46
C TYR A 65 8.17 -6.94 24.59
N VAL A 66 6.90 -6.67 24.31
CA VAL A 66 6.00 -6.08 25.30
C VAL A 66 5.38 -7.18 26.15
N TRP A 67 5.84 -7.30 27.41
CA TRP A 67 5.34 -8.25 28.39
C TRP A 67 4.66 -7.53 29.56
N ARG A 68 3.53 -8.08 30.03
CA ARG A 68 2.82 -7.53 31.22
C ARG A 68 2.24 -8.64 32.07
N ASP A 69 2.14 -8.36 33.37
CA ASP A 69 1.33 -9.17 34.27
C ASP A 69 -0.16 -8.93 33.99
N GLY A 70 -0.97 -9.97 34.15
CA GLY A 70 -2.41 -9.82 34.02
C GLY A 70 -3.05 -8.99 35.14
N LYS A 71 -4.24 -8.47 34.90
CA LYS A 71 -5.06 -7.80 35.89
C LYS A 71 -6.22 -8.69 36.33
N ASN A 72 -6.39 -8.97 37.61
CA ASN A 72 -7.49 -9.77 38.15
C ASN A 72 -7.67 -11.14 37.47
N ASN A 73 -6.57 -11.83 37.16
CA ASN A 73 -6.53 -13.10 36.40
C ASN A 73 -7.05 -12.98 34.95
N SER A 74 -7.02 -11.80 34.37
CA SER A 74 -7.35 -11.55 32.96
C SER A 74 -6.23 -10.81 32.25
N GLU A 75 -6.44 -10.44 31.00
CA GLU A 75 -5.50 -9.68 30.19
C GLU A 75 -5.17 -8.30 30.81
N PRO A 76 -4.03 -7.70 30.46
CA PRO A 76 -3.61 -6.40 30.98
C PRO A 76 -4.60 -5.24 30.69
N ASN A 77 -5.24 -5.27 29.52
CA ASN A 77 -6.23 -4.28 29.07
C ASN A 77 -7.15 -4.86 27.98
N ASN A 78 -8.00 -4.03 27.38
CA ASN A 78 -9.01 -4.44 26.40
C ASN A 78 -8.55 -4.48 24.94
N TRP A 79 -7.27 -4.30 24.64
CA TRP A 79 -6.78 -4.21 23.27
C TRP A 79 -7.09 -5.46 22.46
N ARG A 80 -7.49 -5.26 21.19
CA ARG A 80 -7.88 -6.32 20.27
C ARG A 80 -6.89 -6.48 19.13
N SER A 81 -6.61 -7.73 18.82
CA SER A 81 -5.79 -8.10 17.66
C SER A 81 -6.53 -7.81 16.36
N LEU A 82 -5.80 -7.38 15.34
CA LEU A 82 -6.34 -7.18 13.99
C LEU A 82 -6.89 -8.51 13.40
N SER A 83 -6.38 -9.65 13.84
CA SER A 83 -6.90 -10.99 13.50
C SER A 83 -8.11 -11.44 14.33
N GLY A 84 -8.62 -10.57 15.22
CA GLY A 84 -9.71 -10.86 16.16
C GLY A 84 -9.25 -11.40 17.51
N GLY A 85 -10.07 -11.22 18.52
CA GLY A 85 -9.79 -11.62 19.89
C GLY A 85 -8.86 -10.67 20.64
N SER A 86 -8.32 -11.11 21.77
CA SER A 86 -7.36 -10.32 22.58
C SER A 86 -6.04 -10.10 21.86
N SER A 87 -5.43 -8.94 22.05
CA SER A 87 -4.04 -8.68 21.66
C SER A 87 -3.01 -9.26 22.64
N TRP A 88 -3.45 -9.94 23.67
CA TRP A 88 -2.60 -10.49 24.71
C TRP A 88 -2.68 -12.01 24.74
N GLU A 89 -1.52 -12.68 24.65
CA GLU A 89 -1.41 -14.14 24.79
C GLU A 89 -0.63 -14.49 26.06
N PHE A 90 -1.18 -15.41 26.87
CA PHE A 90 -0.56 -15.84 28.11
C PHE A 90 0.55 -16.85 27.85
N ASP A 91 1.74 -16.59 28.39
CA ASP A 91 2.87 -17.52 28.37
C ASP A 91 3.02 -18.21 29.72
N GLU A 92 2.72 -19.52 29.77
CA GLU A 92 2.78 -20.34 30.97
C GLU A 92 4.21 -20.44 31.57
N ARG A 93 5.27 -20.26 30.75
CA ARG A 93 6.68 -20.41 31.20
C ARG A 93 7.04 -19.29 32.16
N THR A 94 6.58 -18.11 31.90
CA THR A 94 6.91 -16.90 32.68
C THR A 94 5.75 -16.34 33.47
N GLY A 95 4.52 -16.83 33.22
CA GLY A 95 3.30 -16.39 33.89
C GLY A 95 2.96 -14.94 33.59
N GLN A 96 3.31 -14.44 32.37
CA GLN A 96 2.97 -13.12 31.89
C GLN A 96 2.31 -13.21 30.51
N PHE A 97 1.65 -12.12 30.12
CA PHE A 97 1.12 -11.94 28.78
C PHE A 97 2.12 -11.19 27.90
N TYR A 98 2.26 -11.63 26.65
CA TYR A 98 2.92 -10.83 25.61
C TYR A 98 1.89 -10.21 24.66
N LEU A 99 2.25 -9.04 24.13
CA LEU A 99 1.41 -8.32 23.18
C LEU A 99 1.63 -8.84 21.76
N HIS A 100 0.54 -8.93 20.99
CA HIS A 100 0.54 -9.18 19.55
C HIS A 100 -0.57 -8.36 18.88
N SER A 101 -0.20 -7.41 18.05
CA SER A 101 -1.17 -6.58 17.30
C SER A 101 -1.85 -7.36 16.17
N PHE A 102 -1.21 -8.44 15.71
CA PHE A 102 -1.66 -9.35 14.65
C PHE A 102 -1.86 -10.76 15.21
N LEU A 103 -1.37 -11.78 14.53
CA LEU A 103 -1.47 -13.16 15.00
C LEU A 103 -0.66 -13.38 16.29
N LYS A 104 -1.08 -14.31 17.13
CA LYS A 104 -0.32 -14.70 18.33
C LYS A 104 1.08 -15.25 18.04
N THR A 105 1.33 -15.68 16.80
CA THR A 105 2.66 -16.06 16.31
C THR A 105 3.52 -14.86 15.92
N GLN A 106 3.00 -13.63 16.07
CA GLN A 106 3.64 -12.37 15.70
C GLN A 106 3.76 -11.45 16.93
N PRO A 107 4.62 -11.77 17.92
CA PRO A 107 4.80 -10.97 19.12
C PRO A 107 5.36 -9.57 18.80
N ASP A 108 4.77 -8.54 19.39
CA ASP A 108 5.12 -7.14 19.16
C ASP A 108 6.45 -6.78 19.80
N LEU A 109 7.31 -6.13 19.03
CA LEU A 109 8.57 -5.55 19.49
C LEU A 109 8.32 -4.32 20.38
N ASN A 110 9.13 -4.17 21.40
CA ASN A 110 9.11 -3.03 22.30
C ASN A 110 10.02 -1.90 21.78
N TRP A 111 9.45 -0.96 21.04
CA TRP A 111 10.18 0.18 20.50
C TRP A 111 10.61 1.21 21.54
N ASP A 112 10.06 1.18 22.76
CA ASP A 112 10.57 2.00 23.87
C ASP A 112 11.98 1.52 24.30
N ASN A 113 12.34 0.28 23.97
CA ASN A 113 13.68 -0.24 24.19
C ASN A 113 14.66 0.29 23.10
N PRO A 114 15.72 1.05 23.48
CA PRO A 114 16.67 1.61 22.52
C PRO A 114 17.49 0.54 21.78
N GLU A 115 17.68 -0.65 22.37
CA GLU A 115 18.39 -1.75 21.69
C GLU A 115 17.56 -2.29 20.52
N VAL A 116 16.23 -2.38 20.64
CA VAL A 116 15.34 -2.77 19.55
C VAL A 116 15.44 -1.76 18.40
N ARG A 117 15.39 -0.47 18.70
CA ARG A 117 15.56 0.59 17.68
C ARG A 117 16.93 0.53 17.00
N ALA A 118 17.99 0.29 17.77
CA ALA A 118 19.34 0.12 17.22
C ALA A 118 19.42 -1.10 16.28
N GLU A 119 18.85 -2.24 16.67
CA GLU A 119 18.82 -3.45 15.85
C GLU A 119 18.01 -3.23 14.55
N MET A 120 16.87 -2.58 14.59
CA MET A 120 16.09 -2.25 13.37
C MET A 120 16.90 -1.38 12.41
N LYS A 121 17.61 -0.37 12.90
CA LYS A 121 18.52 0.44 12.08
C LYS A 121 19.67 -0.41 11.50
N ASN A 122 20.24 -1.33 12.26
CA ASN A 122 21.30 -2.22 11.78
C ASN A 122 20.80 -3.21 10.72
N ILE A 123 19.52 -3.64 10.80
CA ILE A 123 18.89 -4.46 9.77
C ILE A 123 18.76 -3.65 8.46
N VAL A 124 18.32 -2.39 8.54
CA VAL A 124 18.24 -1.51 7.37
C VAL A 124 19.61 -1.32 6.73
N ARG A 125 20.64 -1.01 7.52
CA ARG A 125 22.04 -0.87 7.03
C ARG A 125 22.51 -2.13 6.32
N PHE A 126 22.28 -3.30 6.92
CA PHE A 126 22.65 -4.59 6.30
C PHE A 126 22.13 -4.75 4.87
N TRP A 127 20.86 -4.41 4.63
CA TRP A 127 20.26 -4.52 3.29
C TRP A 127 20.70 -3.39 2.36
N PHE A 128 20.88 -2.18 2.87
CA PHE A 128 21.41 -1.05 2.08
C PHE A 128 22.87 -1.27 1.67
N ASP A 129 23.71 -1.82 2.55
CA ASP A 129 25.09 -2.20 2.25
C ASP A 129 25.16 -3.31 1.19
N MET A 130 24.16 -4.19 1.15
CA MET A 130 24.03 -5.23 0.12
C MET A 130 23.59 -4.67 -1.25
N GLY A 131 23.07 -3.44 -1.31
CA GLY A 131 22.66 -2.79 -2.55
C GLY A 131 21.15 -2.60 -2.71
N VAL A 132 20.33 -2.99 -1.73
CA VAL A 132 18.89 -2.66 -1.74
C VAL A 132 18.68 -1.15 -1.80
N ASP A 133 17.78 -0.66 -2.67
CA ASP A 133 17.61 0.75 -2.95
C ASP A 133 16.62 1.46 -2.02
N GLY A 134 15.77 0.71 -1.34
CA GLY A 134 14.80 1.26 -0.40
C GLY A 134 14.09 0.23 0.45
N MET A 135 13.34 0.72 1.44
CA MET A 135 12.49 -0.11 2.31
C MET A 135 11.02 0.29 2.18
N ARG A 136 10.16 -0.69 1.96
CA ARG A 136 8.72 -0.57 2.27
C ARG A 136 8.55 -0.99 3.72
N VAL A 137 8.15 -0.05 4.57
CA VAL A 137 8.07 -0.30 6.01
C VAL A 137 6.64 -0.63 6.40
N ASP A 138 6.46 -1.86 6.84
CA ASP A 138 5.16 -2.47 7.16
C ASP A 138 4.57 -1.95 8.46
N ALA A 139 3.24 -1.83 8.52
CA ALA A 139 2.43 -1.67 9.74
C ALA A 139 2.99 -0.69 10.79
N ILE A 140 3.46 0.48 10.35
CA ILE A 140 4.15 1.44 11.22
C ILE A 140 3.31 1.95 12.40
N TRP A 141 1.99 1.92 12.28
CA TRP A 141 1.09 2.40 13.33
C TRP A 141 1.30 1.71 14.68
N GLY A 142 1.81 0.47 14.67
CA GLY A 142 2.01 -0.35 15.85
C GLY A 142 3.35 -0.17 16.57
N ILE A 143 4.29 0.63 16.06
CA ILE A 143 5.63 0.80 16.70
C ILE A 143 5.58 1.67 17.96
N SER A 144 4.57 2.49 18.17
CA SER A 144 4.40 3.31 19.38
C SER A 144 2.99 3.14 19.93
N LYS A 145 2.91 2.88 21.22
CA LYS A 145 1.68 2.61 21.98
C LYS A 145 1.60 3.54 23.19
N ASP A 146 0.45 3.62 23.84
CA ASP A 146 0.32 4.32 25.15
C ASP A 146 1.17 3.59 26.20
N PRO A 147 2.17 4.25 26.83
CA PRO A 147 3.06 3.62 27.80
C PRO A 147 2.33 3.18 29.07
N ASP A 148 1.21 3.80 29.41
CA ASP A 148 0.37 3.45 30.56
C ASP A 148 -0.56 2.26 30.24
N LEU A 149 -0.60 1.80 28.98
CA LEU A 149 -1.46 0.69 28.52
C LEU A 149 -2.92 0.87 28.89
N LYS A 150 -3.47 2.10 28.70
CA LYS A 150 -4.87 2.39 28.94
C LYS A 150 -5.76 1.56 28.02
N ASP A 151 -6.97 1.28 28.50
CA ASP A 151 -8.00 0.66 27.69
C ASP A 151 -8.33 1.53 26.48
N ASP A 152 -8.47 0.92 25.29
CA ASP A 152 -8.98 1.59 24.10
C ASP A 152 -10.46 2.00 24.31
N SER A 153 -10.85 3.12 23.73
CA SER A 153 -12.23 3.62 23.79
C SER A 153 -13.17 2.73 22.99
N PRO A 154 -14.35 2.38 23.51
CA PRO A 154 -15.36 1.66 22.75
C PRO A 154 -15.76 2.42 21.48
N ASN A 155 -15.97 1.68 20.38
CA ASN A 155 -16.48 2.23 19.14
C ASN A 155 -18.01 2.35 19.20
N PRO A 156 -18.60 3.56 19.26
CA PRO A 156 -20.04 3.73 19.40
C PRO A 156 -20.83 3.30 18.15
N ASP A 157 -20.17 3.20 17.00
CA ASP A 157 -20.79 2.85 15.71
C ASP A 157 -20.70 1.34 15.40
N PHE A 158 -20.13 0.55 16.31
CA PHE A 158 -19.96 -0.88 16.12
C PHE A 158 -21.07 -1.69 16.81
N TYR A 159 -21.76 -2.53 16.05
CA TYR A 159 -22.88 -3.37 16.51
C TYR A 159 -22.59 -4.88 16.38
N GLY A 160 -21.31 -5.26 16.27
CA GLY A 160 -20.85 -6.65 16.12
C GLY A 160 -20.48 -7.31 17.44
N ASN A 161 -19.64 -8.36 17.35
CA ASN A 161 -19.13 -9.07 18.52
C ASN A 161 -18.10 -8.16 19.28
N PRO A 162 -18.23 -7.97 20.61
CA PRO A 162 -17.31 -7.15 21.39
C PRO A 162 -15.86 -7.64 21.42
N ASN A 163 -15.62 -8.87 20.94
CA ASN A 163 -14.27 -9.41 20.77
C ASN A 163 -13.66 -9.10 19.39
N ASP A 164 -14.43 -8.51 18.49
CA ASP A 164 -13.91 -8.13 17.18
C ASP A 164 -13.08 -6.85 17.29
N TYR A 165 -12.12 -6.72 16.37
CA TYR A 165 -11.26 -5.56 16.30
C TYR A 165 -12.06 -4.25 16.17
N GLY A 166 -13.08 -4.20 15.33
CA GLY A 166 -13.93 -3.02 15.13
C GLY A 166 -14.71 -2.53 16.35
N ALA A 167 -14.75 -3.29 17.46
CA ALA A 167 -15.46 -2.90 18.68
C ALA A 167 -14.81 -1.73 19.43
N PHE A 168 -13.56 -1.36 19.09
CA PHE A 168 -12.81 -0.29 19.73
C PHE A 168 -12.24 0.71 18.72
N ILE A 169 -11.88 1.90 19.18
CA ILE A 169 -11.32 2.99 18.37
C ILE A 169 -9.80 2.83 18.19
N HIS A 170 -9.12 2.07 19.02
CA HIS A 170 -7.65 1.85 19.00
C HIS A 170 -6.81 3.10 19.29
N ASP A 171 -7.33 4.01 20.10
CA ASP A 171 -6.74 5.30 20.43
C ASP A 171 -5.54 5.21 21.40
N HIS A 172 -5.32 4.07 22.03
CA HIS A 172 -4.18 3.80 22.91
C HIS A 172 -3.21 2.75 22.39
N CYS A 173 -3.64 1.85 21.51
CA CYS A 173 -2.76 0.81 20.96
C CYS A 173 -2.06 1.18 19.66
N LYS A 174 -2.42 2.34 19.04
CA LYS A 174 -1.83 2.83 17.78
C LYS A 174 -1.27 4.24 17.91
N MET A 175 -0.23 4.52 17.12
CA MET A 175 0.32 5.87 16.91
C MET A 175 0.57 6.64 18.21
N GLY A 176 1.08 5.97 19.24
CA GLY A 176 1.36 6.52 20.56
C GLY A 176 2.27 7.76 20.56
N PRO A 177 2.65 8.26 21.73
CA PRO A 177 3.31 9.56 21.85
C PRO A 177 4.67 9.66 21.15
N HIS A 178 5.41 8.56 21.03
CA HIS A 178 6.74 8.50 20.40
C HIS A 178 6.70 8.12 18.91
N PHE A 179 5.51 8.00 18.31
CA PHE A 179 5.34 7.51 16.94
C PHE A 179 6.21 8.26 15.91
N GLN A 180 6.14 9.58 15.89
CA GLN A 180 6.90 10.40 14.93
C GLN A 180 8.42 10.35 15.20
N GLU A 181 8.82 10.33 16.47
CA GLU A 181 10.22 10.19 16.88
C GLU A 181 10.83 8.88 16.36
N TYR A 182 10.13 7.75 16.53
CA TYR A 182 10.62 6.45 16.09
C TYR A 182 10.68 6.34 14.56
N LEU A 183 9.72 6.93 13.84
CA LEU A 183 9.79 7.01 12.38
C LEU A 183 11.00 7.84 11.92
N GLN A 184 11.23 8.98 12.55
CA GLN A 184 12.39 9.84 12.25
C GLN A 184 13.71 9.09 12.53
N GLU A 185 13.80 8.41 13.68
CA GLU A 185 14.99 7.64 14.04
C GLU A 185 15.27 6.52 13.05
N LEU A 186 14.24 5.79 12.60
CA LEU A 186 14.39 4.73 11.59
C LEU A 186 14.80 5.30 10.24
N ALA A 187 14.10 6.33 9.77
CA ALA A 187 14.33 6.94 8.46
C ALA A 187 15.68 7.64 8.35
N SER A 188 16.26 8.09 9.49
CA SER A 188 17.59 8.75 9.51
C SER A 188 18.72 7.87 8.96
N VAL A 189 18.55 6.55 8.94
CA VAL A 189 19.51 5.63 8.29
C VAL A 189 19.69 5.97 6.80
N CYS A 190 18.65 6.48 6.14
CA CYS A 190 18.77 6.91 4.75
C CYS A 190 19.77 8.06 4.53
N ASP A 191 20.11 8.84 5.56
CA ASP A 191 21.09 9.94 5.45
C ASP A 191 22.53 9.44 5.37
N GLU A 192 22.76 8.20 5.77
CA GLU A 192 24.07 7.54 5.67
C GLU A 192 24.36 7.11 4.21
N TYR A 193 23.39 7.27 3.29
CA TYR A 193 23.46 6.82 1.89
C TYR A 193 22.90 7.90 0.94
N ASP A 194 23.42 7.95 -0.28
CA ASP A 194 23.03 9.00 -1.26
C ASP A 194 21.59 8.77 -1.80
N ASP A 195 21.27 7.55 -2.23
CA ASP A 195 20.09 7.24 -3.04
C ASP A 195 19.09 6.27 -2.35
N LYS A 196 19.09 6.20 -1.02
CA LYS A 196 18.17 5.32 -0.30
C LYS A 196 16.92 6.07 0.15
N GLN A 197 15.78 5.36 0.13
CA GLN A 197 14.48 5.92 0.48
C GLN A 197 13.66 4.90 1.29
N MET A 198 12.77 5.40 2.14
CA MET A 198 11.73 4.60 2.81
C MET A 198 10.34 5.04 2.36
N VAL A 199 9.45 4.07 2.21
CA VAL A 199 8.03 4.31 2.06
C VAL A 199 7.28 3.54 3.13
N PHE A 200 6.47 4.25 3.89
CA PHE A 200 5.71 3.71 4.99
C PHE A 200 4.35 3.21 4.54
N GLU A 201 4.01 1.99 4.93
CA GLU A 201 2.65 1.52 4.80
C GLU A 201 1.80 2.14 5.91
N PHE A 202 0.78 2.87 5.50
CA PHE A 202 -0.11 3.52 6.43
C PHE A 202 -1.54 3.56 5.90
N TYR A 203 -2.45 3.07 6.72
CA TYR A 203 -3.89 3.18 6.52
C TYR A 203 -4.42 4.14 7.58
N PRO A 204 -4.78 5.37 7.20
CA PRO A 204 -5.36 6.31 8.16
C PRO A 204 -6.70 5.81 8.66
N ASP A 205 -7.04 6.21 9.88
CA ASP A 205 -8.27 5.84 10.57
C ASP A 205 -9.00 7.14 10.99
N ASP A 206 -10.16 7.41 10.43
CA ASP A 206 -10.94 8.62 10.68
C ASP A 206 -11.42 8.74 12.14
N LYS A 207 -11.51 7.62 12.85
CA LYS A 207 -11.83 7.57 14.28
C LYS A 207 -10.69 8.07 15.17
N LEU A 208 -9.46 8.03 14.65
CA LEU A 208 -8.28 8.60 15.32
C LEU A 208 -8.08 10.10 15.01
N GLY A 209 -9.06 10.75 14.40
CA GLY A 209 -9.02 12.16 14.05
C GLY A 209 -8.73 12.42 12.58
N ASP A 210 -8.32 13.64 12.27
CA ASP A 210 -8.10 14.06 10.88
C ASP A 210 -7.05 13.21 10.17
N ILE A 211 -7.45 12.52 9.10
CA ILE A 211 -6.60 11.56 8.35
C ILE A 211 -5.39 12.24 7.70
N TYR A 212 -5.50 13.49 7.30
CA TYR A 212 -4.41 14.23 6.68
C TYR A 212 -3.41 14.74 7.70
N HIS A 213 -3.88 15.01 8.93
CA HIS A 213 -2.98 15.23 10.07
C HIS A 213 -2.18 13.95 10.39
N GLN A 214 -2.80 12.78 10.33
CA GLN A 214 -2.09 11.51 10.49
C GLN A 214 -1.03 11.33 9.41
N TYR A 215 -1.34 11.57 8.12
CA TYR A 215 -0.34 11.57 7.05
C TYR A 215 0.78 12.58 7.31
N SER A 216 0.45 13.80 7.75
CA SER A 216 1.45 14.84 8.03
C SER A 216 2.46 14.39 9.08
N ARG A 217 2.04 13.68 10.15
CA ARG A 217 2.96 13.13 11.16
C ARG A 217 4.02 12.20 10.56
N ILE A 218 3.67 11.48 9.50
CA ILE A 218 4.58 10.56 8.80
C ILE A 218 5.46 11.32 7.81
N LEU A 219 4.82 12.12 6.94
CA LEU A 219 5.49 12.80 5.83
C LEU A 219 6.46 13.92 6.28
N THR A 220 6.28 14.43 7.50
CA THR A 220 7.20 15.41 8.10
C THR A 220 8.24 14.78 9.01
N ALA A 221 8.20 13.47 9.22
CA ALA A 221 9.18 12.79 10.08
C ALA A 221 10.59 12.87 9.48
N HIS A 222 10.74 12.66 8.17
CA HIS A 222 12.04 12.72 7.51
C HIS A 222 11.93 13.01 5.99
N PRO A 223 12.84 13.80 5.37
CA PRO A 223 12.76 14.15 3.95
C PRO A 223 12.88 12.96 2.97
N LYS A 224 13.59 11.89 3.35
CA LYS A 224 13.74 10.66 2.56
C LYS A 224 12.71 9.60 2.92
N ALA A 225 11.68 9.96 3.68
CA ALA A 225 10.55 9.09 4.04
C ALA A 225 9.27 9.57 3.36
N SER A 226 8.46 8.65 2.89
CA SER A 226 7.14 8.92 2.33
C SER A 226 6.11 7.92 2.86
N ALA A 227 4.86 8.08 2.50
CA ALA A 227 3.80 7.13 2.79
C ALA A 227 3.03 6.80 1.51
N PHE A 228 2.48 5.59 1.43
CA PHE A 228 1.53 5.27 0.39
C PHE A 228 0.24 6.07 0.60
N PHE A 229 -0.27 6.65 -0.48
CA PHE A 229 -1.61 7.21 -0.51
C PHE A 229 -2.60 6.08 -0.77
N MET A 230 -3.31 5.64 0.26
CA MET A 230 -4.21 4.49 0.23
C MET A 230 -5.69 4.87 0.08
N GLU A 231 -6.01 6.16 -0.11
CA GLU A 231 -7.38 6.68 -0.10
C GLU A 231 -8.21 6.30 -1.36
N TYR A 232 -7.57 5.70 -2.37
CA TYR A 232 -8.29 5.14 -3.53
C TYR A 232 -8.91 3.76 -3.27
N ARG A 233 -8.73 3.22 -2.08
CA ARG A 233 -9.26 1.90 -1.69
C ARG A 233 -10.77 1.89 -1.45
N ASP A 234 -11.35 3.02 -1.03
CA ASP A 234 -12.78 3.10 -0.84
C ASP A 234 -13.54 3.06 -2.18
N ASN A 235 -14.79 2.65 -2.13
CA ASN A 235 -15.64 2.51 -3.31
C ASN A 235 -16.36 3.82 -3.66
N GLU A 236 -15.95 4.94 -3.09
CA GLU A 236 -16.52 6.26 -3.38
C GLU A 236 -16.04 6.77 -4.75
N TRP A 237 -16.84 6.54 -5.77
CA TRP A 237 -16.56 6.92 -7.14
C TRP A 237 -17.17 8.29 -7.47
N HIS A 238 -16.57 9.37 -6.95
CA HIS A 238 -17.01 10.76 -7.19
C HIS A 238 -15.82 11.68 -7.45
N ALA A 239 -15.89 12.49 -8.53
CA ALA A 239 -14.81 13.40 -8.90
C ALA A 239 -14.37 14.33 -7.76
N LYS A 240 -15.34 14.96 -7.06
CA LYS A 240 -15.05 15.88 -5.94
C LYS A 240 -14.39 15.20 -4.72
N ASN A 241 -14.74 13.95 -4.43
CA ASN A 241 -14.14 13.23 -3.33
C ASN A 241 -12.68 12.90 -3.64
N ILE A 242 -12.42 12.42 -4.84
CA ILE A 242 -11.05 12.12 -5.32
C ILE A 242 -10.21 13.42 -5.38
N GLU A 243 -10.78 14.51 -5.89
CA GLU A 243 -10.14 15.83 -5.90
C GLU A 243 -9.69 16.25 -4.51
N LYS A 244 -10.62 16.26 -3.55
CA LYS A 244 -10.34 16.63 -2.16
C LYS A 244 -9.27 15.74 -1.51
N LYS A 245 -9.32 14.43 -1.75
CA LYS A 245 -8.32 13.48 -1.22
C LYS A 245 -6.92 13.77 -1.76
N ILE A 246 -6.81 14.03 -3.06
CA ILE A 246 -5.53 14.38 -3.70
C ILE A 246 -4.99 15.69 -3.12
N GLU A 247 -5.82 16.75 -3.06
CA GLU A 247 -5.40 18.06 -2.53
C GLU A 247 -4.89 17.96 -1.09
N ASN A 248 -5.66 17.34 -0.24
CA ASN A 248 -5.32 17.21 1.17
C ASN A 248 -4.03 16.40 1.38
N TYR A 249 -3.86 15.30 0.64
CA TYR A 249 -2.63 14.52 0.71
C TYR A 249 -1.41 15.34 0.25
N LEU A 250 -1.52 16.06 -0.86
CA LEU A 250 -0.44 16.90 -1.37
C LEU A 250 -0.10 18.05 -0.40
N GLN A 251 -1.09 18.62 0.27
CA GLN A 251 -0.85 19.61 1.34
C GLN A 251 -0.13 19.00 2.55
N SER A 252 -0.44 17.75 2.89
CA SER A 252 0.22 17.01 3.97
C SER A 252 1.65 16.63 3.62
N ALA A 253 1.94 16.39 2.34
CA ALA A 253 3.22 15.87 1.85
C ALA A 253 4.38 16.89 1.89
N ASN A 254 4.12 18.17 1.96
CA ASN A 254 5.05 19.31 2.20
C ASN A 254 6.40 19.28 1.43
N SER A 255 6.74 18.54 0.55
CA SER A 255 7.99 18.38 -0.21
C SER A 255 8.46 16.91 -0.35
N THR A 256 7.84 15.97 0.34
CA THR A 256 8.14 14.55 0.14
C THR A 256 7.54 14.06 -1.18
N THR A 257 8.19 13.07 -1.80
CA THR A 257 7.67 12.48 -3.03
C THR A 257 6.41 11.67 -2.75
N PRO A 258 5.25 11.98 -3.36
CA PRO A 258 4.03 11.21 -3.16
C PRO A 258 4.14 9.80 -3.76
N PHE A 259 3.53 8.81 -3.10
CA PHE A 259 3.38 7.43 -3.59
C PHE A 259 1.89 7.12 -3.74
N PHE A 260 1.36 7.26 -4.94
CA PHE A 260 -0.05 6.97 -5.22
C PHE A 260 -0.27 5.48 -5.51
N CYS A 261 -1.16 4.85 -4.76
CA CYS A 261 -1.46 3.41 -4.81
C CYS A 261 -2.96 3.19 -5.03
N ILE A 262 -3.32 2.40 -6.04
CA ILE A 262 -4.71 2.07 -6.36
C ILE A 262 -5.11 0.65 -5.90
N GLY A 263 -4.14 -0.22 -5.70
CA GLY A 263 -4.32 -1.61 -5.29
C GLY A 263 -3.07 -2.17 -4.63
N ASN A 264 -3.24 -3.18 -3.80
CA ASN A 264 -2.16 -3.92 -3.14
C ASN A 264 -2.62 -5.34 -2.80
N HIS A 265 -1.78 -6.08 -2.08
CA HIS A 265 -2.01 -7.48 -1.71
C HIS A 265 -2.94 -7.69 -0.49
N ASP A 266 -3.46 -6.63 0.10
CA ASP A 266 -4.35 -6.66 1.27
C ASP A 266 -5.77 -6.16 0.98
N GLN A 267 -6.00 -5.74 -0.27
CA GLN A 267 -7.29 -5.22 -0.70
C GLN A 267 -7.74 -5.91 -1.98
N PRO A 268 -9.03 -6.16 -2.16
CA PRO A 268 -9.54 -6.71 -3.41
C PRO A 268 -9.05 -5.89 -4.61
N ARG A 269 -8.70 -6.58 -5.70
CA ARG A 269 -8.16 -5.96 -6.92
C ARG A 269 -9.05 -4.84 -7.44
N VAL A 270 -8.44 -3.78 -7.95
CA VAL A 270 -9.18 -2.58 -8.39
C VAL A 270 -10.24 -2.91 -9.44
N ALA A 271 -9.97 -3.83 -10.37
CA ALA A 271 -10.94 -4.26 -11.38
C ALA A 271 -12.14 -5.03 -10.77
N SER A 272 -11.93 -5.75 -9.65
CA SER A 272 -13.01 -6.42 -8.92
C SER A 272 -13.86 -5.45 -8.11
N ARG A 273 -13.24 -4.43 -7.48
CA ARG A 273 -13.96 -3.44 -6.66
C ARG A 273 -14.79 -2.46 -7.49
N LEU A 274 -14.24 -2.01 -8.61
CA LEU A 274 -14.78 -0.88 -9.37
C LEU A 274 -15.33 -1.27 -10.75
N GLY A 275 -15.00 -2.46 -11.24
CA GLY A 275 -15.20 -2.85 -12.65
C GLY A 275 -14.07 -2.30 -13.54
N ILE A 276 -13.90 -2.91 -14.73
CA ILE A 276 -12.75 -2.69 -15.61
C ILE A 276 -12.66 -1.24 -16.12
N GLU A 277 -13.78 -0.59 -16.45
CA GLU A 277 -13.78 0.76 -17.00
C GLU A 277 -13.34 1.81 -15.98
N ARG A 278 -13.82 1.70 -14.74
CA ARG A 278 -13.38 2.58 -13.64
C ARG A 278 -11.94 2.29 -13.23
N ALA A 279 -11.53 1.02 -13.23
CA ALA A 279 -10.14 0.63 -12.98
C ALA A 279 -9.20 1.23 -14.03
N ARG A 280 -9.60 1.26 -15.31
CA ARG A 280 -8.88 1.91 -16.39
C ARG A 280 -8.74 3.42 -16.15
N ALA A 281 -9.84 4.10 -15.80
CA ALA A 281 -9.84 5.54 -15.50
C ALA A 281 -8.96 5.87 -14.28
N LEU A 282 -9.02 5.04 -13.23
CA LEU A 282 -8.20 5.21 -12.02
C LEU A 282 -6.70 4.94 -12.28
N SER A 283 -6.37 3.94 -13.10
CA SER A 283 -5.00 3.69 -13.56
C SER A 283 -4.45 4.86 -14.37
N PHE A 284 -5.28 5.45 -15.23
CA PHE A 284 -4.92 6.67 -15.99
C PHE A 284 -4.59 7.83 -15.05
N LEU A 285 -5.45 8.07 -14.05
CA LEU A 285 -5.21 9.07 -13.00
C LEU A 285 -3.90 8.79 -12.26
N ASN A 286 -3.73 7.58 -11.74
CA ASN A 286 -2.56 7.17 -10.97
C ASN A 286 -1.25 7.40 -11.72
N LEU A 287 -1.21 7.05 -13.01
CA LEU A 287 -0.02 7.20 -13.85
C LEU A 287 0.26 8.66 -14.24
N LEU A 288 -0.69 9.59 -14.12
CA LEU A 288 -0.52 11.01 -14.46
C LEU A 288 -0.45 11.95 -13.25
N THR A 289 -0.68 11.45 -12.04
CA THR A 289 -0.39 12.21 -10.80
C THR A 289 1.11 12.40 -10.59
N PRO A 290 1.56 13.42 -9.81
CA PRO A 290 2.98 13.63 -9.54
C PRO A 290 3.56 12.51 -8.66
N GLY A 291 4.89 12.43 -8.61
CA GLY A 291 5.57 11.47 -7.75
C GLY A 291 5.63 10.06 -8.34
N ILE A 292 5.47 9.05 -7.50
CA ILE A 292 5.61 7.63 -7.84
C ILE A 292 4.22 6.99 -7.91
N SER A 293 3.94 6.40 -9.06
CA SER A 293 2.73 5.61 -9.27
C SER A 293 3.02 4.16 -8.90
N VAL A 294 2.33 3.66 -7.89
CA VAL A 294 2.45 2.26 -7.45
C VAL A 294 1.42 1.44 -8.22
N VAL A 295 1.87 0.34 -8.81
CA VAL A 295 1.04 -0.59 -9.57
C VAL A 295 1.19 -1.97 -8.94
N TYR A 296 0.09 -2.54 -8.46
CA TYR A 296 0.08 -3.92 -7.99
C TYR A 296 0.10 -4.86 -9.20
N TYR A 297 0.87 -5.96 -9.14
CA TYR A 297 0.98 -6.86 -10.29
C TYR A 297 -0.41 -7.33 -10.75
N GLY A 298 -0.62 -7.28 -12.06
CA GLY A 298 -1.89 -7.62 -12.68
C GLY A 298 -2.87 -6.46 -12.84
N ASP A 299 -2.71 -5.34 -12.12
CA ASP A 299 -3.54 -4.16 -12.34
C ASP A 299 -3.36 -3.60 -13.75
N GLU A 300 -2.14 -3.72 -14.31
CA GLU A 300 -1.79 -3.29 -15.66
C GLU A 300 -2.48 -4.07 -16.79
N ILE A 301 -3.05 -5.23 -16.47
CA ILE A 301 -3.84 -6.04 -17.42
C ILE A 301 -5.31 -6.18 -16.98
N GLY A 302 -5.71 -5.51 -15.90
CA GLY A 302 -7.06 -5.60 -15.36
C GLY A 302 -7.40 -6.94 -14.71
N MET A 303 -6.43 -7.61 -14.09
CA MET A 303 -6.69 -8.83 -13.31
C MET A 303 -7.76 -8.59 -12.28
N MET A 304 -8.65 -9.57 -12.14
CA MET A 304 -9.67 -9.62 -11.11
C MET A 304 -9.27 -10.56 -9.97
N ASN A 305 -9.96 -10.46 -8.83
CA ASN A 305 -9.86 -11.45 -7.75
C ASN A 305 -10.11 -12.85 -8.29
N GLY A 306 -9.39 -13.83 -7.76
CA GLY A 306 -9.61 -15.23 -8.09
C GLY A 306 -10.92 -15.77 -7.53
N GLU A 307 -11.48 -16.77 -8.18
CA GLU A 307 -12.60 -17.56 -7.67
C GLU A 307 -12.04 -18.77 -6.92
N LEU A 308 -11.96 -18.65 -5.58
CA LEU A 308 -11.39 -19.68 -4.70
C LEU A 308 -12.47 -20.39 -3.92
N THR A 309 -12.20 -21.64 -3.55
CA THR A 309 -13.01 -22.42 -2.61
C THR A 309 -12.38 -22.40 -1.21
N ALA A 310 -13.11 -22.78 -0.18
CA ALA A 310 -12.58 -22.89 1.18
C ALA A 310 -11.35 -23.81 1.30
N ASN A 311 -11.20 -24.77 0.37
CA ASN A 311 -10.04 -25.67 0.34
C ASN A 311 -8.79 -25.04 -0.31
N ASP A 312 -8.95 -23.94 -1.03
CA ASP A 312 -7.86 -23.25 -1.70
C ASP A 312 -7.24 -22.16 -0.81
N ILE A 313 -7.95 -21.77 0.26
CA ILE A 313 -7.50 -20.69 1.16
C ILE A 313 -6.26 -21.10 1.95
N GLN A 314 -5.25 -20.25 1.90
CA GLN A 314 -3.96 -20.38 2.58
C GLN A 314 -3.69 -19.25 3.58
N ASP A 315 -4.43 -18.12 3.47
CA ASP A 315 -4.27 -16.97 4.34
C ASP A 315 -4.79 -17.25 5.75
N ASN A 316 -3.87 -17.34 6.71
CA ASN A 316 -4.20 -17.60 8.13
C ASN A 316 -4.75 -16.36 8.86
N PHE A 317 -4.77 -15.21 8.21
CA PHE A 317 -5.25 -13.96 8.82
C PHE A 317 -6.79 -13.88 8.85
N SER A 318 -7.44 -14.51 7.88
CA SER A 318 -8.91 -14.55 7.80
C SER A 318 -9.50 -15.54 8.81
N PRO A 319 -10.74 -15.29 9.31
CA PRO A 319 -11.45 -16.29 10.10
C PRO A 319 -11.47 -17.64 9.38
N ALA A 320 -11.30 -18.73 10.12
CA ALA A 320 -11.06 -20.06 9.58
C ALA A 320 -11.99 -20.37 8.38
N ASN A 321 -11.37 -20.50 7.19
CA ASN A 321 -11.99 -20.85 5.92
C ASN A 321 -13.03 -19.84 5.36
N SER A 322 -13.03 -18.59 5.81
CA SER A 322 -13.84 -17.56 5.17
C SER A 322 -13.23 -17.17 3.82
N VAL A 323 -13.85 -17.56 2.74
CA VAL A 323 -13.43 -17.17 1.38
C VAL A 323 -13.62 -15.66 1.17
N VAL A 324 -14.70 -15.11 1.70
CA VAL A 324 -15.07 -13.69 1.47
C VAL A 324 -14.08 -12.73 2.11
N ASP A 325 -13.50 -13.10 3.25
CA ASP A 325 -12.59 -12.28 4.02
C ASP A 325 -11.10 -12.62 3.73
N SER A 326 -10.85 -13.57 2.81
CA SER A 326 -9.50 -14.00 2.48
C SER A 326 -8.82 -13.06 1.47
N ARG A 327 -7.59 -12.67 1.79
CA ARG A 327 -6.72 -11.91 0.89
C ARG A 327 -6.12 -12.77 -0.23
N ASP A 328 -6.30 -14.08 -0.21
CA ASP A 328 -5.81 -14.96 -1.28
C ASP A 328 -6.49 -14.69 -2.62
N LEU A 329 -7.70 -14.10 -2.59
CA LEU A 329 -8.44 -13.74 -3.79
C LEU A 329 -7.67 -12.78 -4.70
N GLU A 330 -6.99 -11.79 -4.13
CA GLU A 330 -6.16 -10.85 -4.88
C GLU A 330 -4.73 -11.31 -5.10
N ARG A 331 -4.30 -12.42 -4.46
CA ARG A 331 -2.91 -12.94 -4.51
C ARG A 331 -2.71 -14.08 -5.49
N THR A 332 -3.69 -14.38 -6.33
CA THR A 332 -3.62 -15.44 -7.34
C THR A 332 -2.49 -15.19 -8.34
N PRO A 333 -1.92 -16.24 -8.98
CA PRO A 333 -0.80 -16.12 -9.88
C PRO A 333 -1.01 -15.14 -11.03
N MET A 334 0.07 -14.45 -11.45
CA MET A 334 0.05 -13.56 -12.62
C MET A 334 -0.34 -14.30 -13.90
N GLN A 335 -1.20 -13.67 -14.69
CA GLN A 335 -1.75 -14.24 -15.94
C GLN A 335 -0.89 -13.81 -17.13
N TRP A 336 0.12 -14.62 -17.49
CA TRP A 336 1.04 -14.30 -18.59
C TRP A 336 0.46 -14.65 -19.96
N ASN A 337 -0.23 -15.79 -20.07
CA ASN A 337 -0.83 -16.28 -21.32
C ASN A 337 -2.03 -17.21 -21.05
N ASP A 338 -2.61 -17.78 -22.10
CA ASP A 338 -3.78 -18.67 -22.07
C ASP A 338 -3.46 -20.15 -21.79
N SER A 339 -2.17 -20.50 -21.59
CA SER A 339 -1.78 -21.88 -21.30
C SER A 339 -2.15 -22.34 -19.90
N GLN A 340 -2.05 -23.66 -19.66
CA GLN A 340 -2.22 -24.23 -18.34
C GLN A 340 -1.37 -23.47 -17.31
N PHE A 341 -1.97 -23.11 -16.15
CA PHE A 341 -1.36 -22.29 -15.11
C PHE A 341 -0.90 -20.90 -15.60
N ALA A 342 -1.53 -20.39 -16.67
CA ALA A 342 -1.35 -19.02 -17.19
C ALA A 342 0.11 -18.66 -17.54
N GLY A 343 0.96 -19.65 -17.87
CA GLY A 343 2.40 -19.44 -18.08
C GLY A 343 3.17 -19.04 -16.82
N PHE A 344 2.53 -19.05 -15.66
CA PHE A 344 3.15 -18.73 -14.37
C PHE A 344 4.03 -19.88 -13.86
N SER A 345 3.56 -21.12 -14.02
CA SER A 345 4.25 -22.32 -13.53
C SER A 345 4.07 -23.50 -14.48
N SER A 346 4.98 -24.47 -14.41
CA SER A 346 4.85 -25.76 -15.05
C SER A 346 4.14 -26.82 -14.20
N VAL A 347 3.88 -26.51 -12.93
CA VAL A 347 3.18 -27.35 -11.94
C VAL A 347 2.05 -26.57 -11.31
N LYS A 348 1.14 -27.26 -10.59
CA LYS A 348 0.05 -26.58 -9.86
C LYS A 348 0.63 -25.51 -8.92
N PRO A 349 0.26 -24.22 -9.08
CA PRO A 349 0.69 -23.14 -8.20
C PRO A 349 0.13 -23.29 -6.78
N TRP A 350 0.69 -22.55 -5.85
CA TRP A 350 0.26 -22.48 -4.44
C TRP A 350 -1.21 -22.03 -4.30
N LEU A 351 -1.60 -20.97 -5.03
CA LEU A 351 -3.01 -20.60 -5.24
C LEU A 351 -3.44 -20.94 -6.66
N PRO A 352 -4.72 -21.29 -6.90
CA PRO A 352 -5.22 -21.49 -8.25
C PRO A 352 -5.06 -20.25 -9.13
N VAL A 353 -4.83 -20.47 -10.41
CA VAL A 353 -4.93 -19.42 -11.44
C VAL A 353 -6.41 -19.11 -11.65
N ASN A 354 -6.75 -17.83 -11.83
CA ASN A 354 -8.12 -17.42 -12.15
C ASN A 354 -8.51 -17.95 -13.56
N ASP A 355 -9.70 -18.51 -13.69
CA ASP A 355 -10.19 -19.12 -14.94
C ASP A 355 -10.29 -18.15 -16.10
N ASN A 356 -10.38 -16.83 -15.81
CA ASN A 356 -10.43 -15.81 -16.85
C ASN A 356 -9.06 -15.54 -17.54
N HIS A 357 -7.97 -16.22 -17.12
CA HIS A 357 -6.64 -16.08 -17.73
C HIS A 357 -6.62 -16.39 -19.24
N THR A 358 -7.57 -17.18 -19.72
CA THR A 358 -7.72 -17.44 -21.16
C THR A 358 -8.12 -16.21 -21.97
N LYS A 359 -8.61 -15.15 -21.32
CA LYS A 359 -9.06 -13.88 -21.92
C LYS A 359 -8.25 -12.68 -21.45
N ILE A 360 -7.98 -12.62 -20.14
CA ILE A 360 -7.24 -11.53 -19.50
C ILE A 360 -5.84 -12.05 -19.19
N ASN A 361 -4.87 -11.74 -20.04
CA ASN A 361 -3.48 -12.13 -19.86
C ASN A 361 -2.55 -11.20 -20.64
N VAL A 362 -1.26 -11.22 -20.28
CA VAL A 362 -0.26 -10.32 -20.86
C VAL A 362 -0.14 -10.47 -22.38
N ASP A 363 -0.20 -11.72 -22.91
CA ASP A 363 -0.03 -11.93 -24.34
C ASP A 363 -1.22 -11.41 -25.15
N SER A 364 -2.46 -11.60 -24.68
CA SER A 364 -3.66 -11.02 -25.31
C SER A 364 -3.66 -9.49 -25.23
N GLU A 365 -3.28 -8.92 -24.07
CA GLU A 365 -3.22 -7.48 -23.86
C GLU A 365 -2.14 -6.80 -24.73
N LYS A 366 -1.02 -7.47 -25.00
CA LYS A 366 0.05 -6.95 -25.89
C LYS A 366 -0.43 -6.67 -27.32
N ILE A 367 -1.28 -7.53 -27.85
CA ILE A 367 -1.73 -7.47 -29.25
C ILE A 367 -3.01 -6.64 -29.44
N THR A 368 -3.71 -6.30 -28.37
CA THR A 368 -4.93 -5.50 -28.39
C THR A 368 -4.57 -4.03 -28.30
N ASN A 369 -4.86 -3.23 -29.34
CA ASN A 369 -4.42 -1.84 -29.45
C ASN A 369 -4.86 -0.96 -28.25
N ASP A 370 -6.14 -1.04 -27.87
CA ASP A 370 -6.72 -0.25 -26.80
C ASP A 370 -6.76 -0.99 -25.45
N SER A 371 -5.84 -1.93 -25.25
CA SER A 371 -5.75 -2.68 -24.00
C SER A 371 -5.27 -1.80 -22.85
N LEU A 372 -5.54 -2.26 -21.62
CA LEU A 372 -5.09 -1.59 -20.42
C LEU A 372 -3.55 -1.58 -20.35
N LEU A 373 -2.90 -2.70 -20.71
CA LEU A 373 -1.44 -2.81 -20.77
C LEU A 373 -0.81 -1.81 -21.75
N ASN A 374 -1.40 -1.66 -22.95
CA ASN A 374 -0.87 -0.73 -23.94
C ASN A 374 -1.12 0.73 -23.53
N MET A 375 -2.21 1.02 -22.81
CA MET A 375 -2.41 2.31 -22.15
C MET A 375 -1.31 2.59 -21.13
N HIS A 376 -1.02 1.65 -20.22
CA HIS A 376 0.07 1.79 -19.24
C HIS A 376 1.41 2.08 -19.92
N ARG A 377 1.78 1.30 -20.93
CA ARG A 377 3.02 1.51 -21.72
C ARG A 377 3.09 2.90 -22.35
N LYS A 378 1.98 3.33 -22.95
CA LYS A 378 1.89 4.65 -23.57
C LYS A 378 2.05 5.77 -22.55
N LEU A 379 1.38 5.69 -21.41
CA LEU A 379 1.46 6.72 -20.36
C LEU A 379 2.85 6.77 -19.73
N LEU A 380 3.47 5.63 -19.44
CA LEU A 380 4.84 5.58 -18.93
C LEU A 380 5.84 6.20 -19.91
N LYS A 381 5.70 5.92 -21.22
CA LYS A 381 6.52 6.57 -22.26
C LYS A 381 6.29 8.07 -22.32
N LEU A 382 5.04 8.53 -22.19
CA LEU A 382 4.72 9.97 -22.14
C LEU A 382 5.34 10.63 -20.91
N ARG A 383 5.32 10.00 -19.74
CA ARG A 383 5.98 10.51 -18.52
C ARG A 383 7.50 10.65 -18.70
N GLN A 384 8.13 9.75 -19.45
CA GLN A 384 9.57 9.85 -19.77
C GLN A 384 9.83 10.95 -20.78
N THR A 385 8.93 11.13 -21.75
CA THR A 385 9.11 12.10 -22.86
C THR A 385 8.80 13.54 -22.44
N PHE A 386 7.80 13.73 -21.57
CA PHE A 386 7.35 15.05 -21.13
C PHE A 386 7.70 15.29 -19.65
N PRO A 387 8.76 16.05 -19.35
CA PRO A 387 9.18 16.32 -17.96
C PRO A 387 8.05 16.90 -17.09
N ILE A 388 7.11 17.63 -17.69
CA ILE A 388 5.96 18.20 -16.98
C ILE A 388 5.09 17.11 -16.32
N LEU A 389 4.96 15.92 -16.92
CA LEU A 389 4.20 14.81 -16.35
C LEU A 389 4.90 14.14 -15.16
N LYS A 390 6.22 14.30 -15.06
CA LYS A 390 7.02 13.77 -13.94
C LYS A 390 7.18 14.82 -12.85
N ASN A 391 7.61 16.04 -13.20
CA ASN A 391 8.12 17.05 -12.28
C ASN A 391 7.22 18.29 -12.16
N GLY A 392 6.17 18.42 -13.00
CA GLY A 392 5.29 19.59 -12.97
C GLY A 392 4.48 19.68 -11.66
N ASN A 393 4.29 20.89 -11.16
CA ASN A 393 3.41 21.14 -10.04
C ASN A 393 1.97 20.72 -10.40
N LEU A 394 1.24 20.16 -9.43
CA LEU A 394 -0.15 19.80 -9.57
C LEU A 394 -1.06 20.87 -8.95
N SER A 395 -2.11 21.22 -9.65
CA SER A 395 -3.23 22.00 -9.12
C SER A 395 -4.55 21.50 -9.71
N ILE A 396 -5.64 21.76 -9.00
CA ILE A 396 -6.98 21.43 -9.47
C ILE A 396 -7.44 22.48 -10.51
N VAL A 397 -8.10 22.02 -11.56
CA VAL A 397 -8.80 22.89 -12.51
C VAL A 397 -10.19 23.16 -11.93
N GLN A 398 -10.39 24.40 -11.44
CA GLN A 398 -11.70 24.82 -10.94
C GLN A 398 -12.68 25.04 -12.09
N ASN A 399 -13.99 24.78 -11.85
CA ASN A 399 -15.12 24.94 -12.79
C ASN A 399 -15.36 23.80 -13.80
N THR A 400 -15.22 22.56 -13.39
CA THR A 400 -15.94 21.49 -14.05
C THR A 400 -17.36 21.45 -13.48
N ASP A 401 -18.24 22.28 -14.03
CA ASP A 401 -19.52 22.71 -13.43
C ASP A 401 -20.53 21.59 -13.10
N ASN A 402 -20.31 20.38 -13.58
CA ASN A 402 -21.26 19.28 -13.42
C ASN A 402 -20.94 18.29 -12.30
N GLY A 403 -19.80 18.44 -11.62
CA GLY A 403 -19.39 17.56 -10.50
C GLY A 403 -18.96 16.12 -10.92
N PHE A 404 -19.01 15.80 -12.20
CA PHE A 404 -18.61 14.49 -12.73
C PHE A 404 -17.20 14.48 -13.33
N ILE A 405 -16.65 15.64 -13.69
CA ILE A 405 -15.32 15.76 -14.28
C ILE A 405 -14.31 16.14 -13.20
N LEU A 406 -13.29 15.30 -12.99
CA LEU A 406 -12.08 15.69 -12.31
C LEU A 406 -11.13 16.37 -13.28
N GLY A 407 -10.72 17.59 -13.00
CA GLY A 407 -9.76 18.35 -13.78
C GLY A 407 -8.46 18.60 -12.99
N LEU A 408 -7.33 18.17 -13.52
CA LEU A 408 -6.01 18.39 -12.95
C LEU A 408 -5.15 19.18 -13.94
N LYS A 409 -4.37 20.15 -13.42
CA LYS A 409 -3.36 20.88 -14.19
C LYS A 409 -1.97 20.53 -13.66
N ARG A 410 -1.05 20.23 -14.58
CA ARG A 410 0.39 20.15 -14.33
C ARG A 410 1.07 21.35 -14.94
N GLU A 411 2.04 21.95 -14.27
CA GLU A 411 2.76 23.13 -14.74
C GLU A 411 4.25 23.01 -14.46
N LEU A 412 5.07 23.25 -15.51
CA LEU A 412 6.53 23.23 -15.40
C LEU A 412 7.13 24.20 -16.42
N ALA A 413 7.92 25.18 -15.97
CA ALA A 413 8.67 26.13 -16.82
C ALA A 413 7.81 26.79 -17.94
N GLY A 414 6.57 27.14 -17.63
CA GLY A 414 5.63 27.77 -18.54
C GLY A 414 4.86 26.82 -19.46
N GLN A 415 5.20 25.53 -19.48
CA GLN A 415 4.37 24.49 -20.13
C GLN A 415 3.22 24.09 -19.22
N ARG A 416 2.09 23.70 -19.82
CA ARG A 416 0.90 23.23 -19.10
C ARG A 416 0.39 21.93 -19.71
N ALA A 417 -0.03 21.03 -18.84
CA ALA A 417 -0.74 19.82 -19.22
C ALA A 417 -2.01 19.71 -18.37
N TYR A 418 -3.09 19.25 -18.99
CA TYR A 418 -4.37 19.06 -18.36
C TYR A 418 -4.77 17.60 -18.43
N ILE A 419 -5.30 17.10 -17.33
CA ILE A 419 -5.81 15.73 -17.20
C ILE A 419 -7.26 15.87 -16.78
N PHE A 420 -8.18 15.39 -17.61
CA PHE A 420 -9.60 15.37 -17.30
C PHE A 420 -10.09 13.93 -17.26
N ILE A 421 -10.92 13.60 -16.28
CA ILE A 421 -11.49 12.26 -16.12
C ILE A 421 -12.98 12.41 -15.86
N ASN A 422 -13.78 11.72 -16.65
CA ASN A 422 -15.20 11.60 -16.46
C ASN A 422 -15.53 10.47 -15.48
N PHE A 423 -16.14 10.79 -14.38
CA PHE A 423 -16.58 9.85 -13.34
C PHE A 423 -18.02 9.34 -13.56
N ALA A 424 -18.77 9.91 -14.50
CA ALA A 424 -20.08 9.41 -14.87
C ALA A 424 -19.98 8.22 -15.83
N ASP A 425 -21.05 7.44 -15.93
CA ASP A 425 -21.24 6.38 -16.91
C ASP A 425 -21.64 6.90 -18.30
N ALA A 426 -22.12 8.15 -18.38
CA ALA A 426 -22.55 8.83 -19.61
C ALA A 426 -21.52 9.88 -20.05
N PRO A 427 -21.52 10.25 -21.35
CA PRO A 427 -20.69 11.34 -21.85
C PRO A 427 -20.96 12.65 -21.12
N GLN A 428 -19.91 13.41 -20.84
CA GLN A 428 -19.98 14.72 -20.17
C GLN A 428 -19.37 15.80 -21.05
N ASN A 429 -20.05 16.96 -21.09
CA ASN A 429 -19.57 18.18 -21.72
C ASN A 429 -19.00 19.13 -20.66
N PHE A 430 -17.85 19.72 -20.94
CA PHE A 430 -17.21 20.69 -20.05
C PHE A 430 -16.31 21.64 -20.82
N SER A 431 -15.96 22.79 -20.23
CA SER A 431 -15.07 23.77 -20.81
C SER A 431 -13.62 23.52 -20.42
N THR A 432 -12.70 23.48 -21.39
CA THR A 432 -11.27 23.49 -21.13
C THR A 432 -10.79 24.93 -20.86
N PRO A 433 -9.80 25.15 -19.98
CA PRO A 433 -9.32 26.50 -19.66
C PRO A 433 -8.69 27.24 -20.83
N GLU A 434 -8.14 26.52 -21.80
CA GLU A 434 -7.47 27.04 -22.98
C GLU A 434 -7.41 26.00 -24.09
N ASN A 435 -7.07 26.44 -25.29
CA ASN A 435 -6.88 25.53 -26.43
C ASN A 435 -5.64 24.68 -26.18
N ALA A 436 -5.81 23.37 -26.27
CA ALA A 436 -4.76 22.38 -26.00
C ALA A 436 -4.88 21.20 -26.98
N LYS A 437 -3.77 20.55 -27.22
CA LYS A 437 -3.72 19.36 -28.07
C LYS A 437 -4.01 18.11 -27.24
N ILE A 438 -4.94 17.28 -27.72
CA ILE A 438 -5.14 15.93 -27.18
C ILE A 438 -3.90 15.08 -27.46
N ILE A 439 -3.28 14.55 -26.43
CA ILE A 439 -2.11 13.68 -26.51
C ILE A 439 -2.50 12.21 -26.45
N THR A 440 -3.40 11.88 -25.54
CA THR A 440 -3.92 10.52 -25.36
C THR A 440 -5.20 10.52 -24.51
N SER A 441 -5.89 9.39 -24.55
CA SER A 441 -7.08 9.11 -23.72
C SER A 441 -7.12 7.63 -23.34
N THR A 442 -8.01 7.29 -22.41
CA THR A 442 -8.27 5.89 -22.01
C THR A 442 -9.04 5.11 -23.07
N HIS A 443 -9.76 5.81 -23.96
CA HIS A 443 -10.56 5.27 -25.07
C HIS A 443 -10.04 5.81 -26.40
N SER A 444 -10.64 5.40 -27.52
CA SER A 444 -10.29 5.98 -28.83
C SER A 444 -10.50 7.50 -28.82
N VAL A 445 -9.51 8.23 -29.33
CA VAL A 445 -9.57 9.70 -29.44
C VAL A 445 -10.72 10.15 -30.34
N ASP A 446 -11.14 9.32 -31.28
CA ASP A 446 -12.28 9.60 -32.20
C ASP A 446 -13.63 9.75 -31.48
N LEU A 447 -13.71 9.24 -30.24
CA LEU A 447 -14.90 9.39 -29.39
C LEU A 447 -14.94 10.72 -28.63
N ILE A 448 -13.87 11.53 -28.72
CA ILE A 448 -13.74 12.80 -28.01
C ILE A 448 -14.00 13.94 -28.99
N THR A 449 -15.02 14.75 -28.70
CA THR A 449 -15.27 15.98 -29.44
C THR A 449 -14.67 17.17 -28.70
N ALA A 450 -13.89 18.00 -29.42
CA ALA A 450 -13.25 19.20 -28.87
C ALA A 450 -13.37 20.35 -29.87
N GLU A 451 -14.22 21.36 -29.59
CA GLU A 451 -14.41 22.57 -30.39
C GLU A 451 -14.56 23.79 -29.48
N ASN A 452 -13.87 24.90 -29.82
CA ASN A 452 -14.02 26.20 -29.16
C ASN A 452 -13.98 26.14 -27.63
N LEU A 453 -13.00 25.42 -27.04
CA LEU A 453 -12.85 25.17 -25.61
C LEU A 453 -13.92 24.25 -24.98
N GLN A 454 -14.87 23.76 -25.76
CA GLN A 454 -15.83 22.75 -25.31
C GLN A 454 -15.31 21.36 -25.63
N MET A 455 -15.40 20.46 -24.67
CA MET A 455 -14.99 19.07 -24.84
C MET A 455 -16.07 18.12 -24.32
N ILE A 456 -16.35 17.10 -25.10
CA ILE A 456 -17.22 15.99 -24.69
C ILE A 456 -16.36 14.73 -24.59
N ILE A 457 -16.35 14.10 -23.45
CA ILE A 457 -15.64 12.83 -23.22
C ILE A 457 -16.62 11.75 -22.79
N PRO A 458 -16.42 10.50 -23.29
CA PRO A 458 -17.26 9.35 -22.94
C PRO A 458 -17.30 9.08 -21.43
N GLY A 459 -18.25 8.26 -21.00
CA GLY A 459 -18.30 7.76 -19.63
C GLY A 459 -17.00 7.04 -19.24
N TYR A 460 -16.55 7.23 -18.01
CA TYR A 460 -15.30 6.67 -17.44
C TYR A 460 -14.03 6.94 -18.27
N CYS A 461 -14.07 7.94 -19.12
CA CYS A 461 -12.94 8.30 -19.99
C CYS A 461 -12.02 9.31 -19.31
N GLY A 462 -10.72 9.08 -19.44
CA GLY A 462 -9.67 10.05 -19.10
C GLY A 462 -9.01 10.60 -20.37
N VAL A 463 -8.64 11.89 -20.38
CA VAL A 463 -7.94 12.55 -21.48
C VAL A 463 -6.76 13.38 -20.96
N LEU A 464 -5.64 13.32 -21.67
CA LEU A 464 -4.45 14.14 -21.42
C LEU A 464 -4.30 15.16 -22.56
N LEU A 465 -4.20 16.43 -22.18
CA LEU A 465 -3.94 17.55 -23.07
C LEU A 465 -2.60 18.20 -22.74
N ILE A 466 -1.92 18.75 -23.74
CA ILE A 466 -0.71 19.59 -23.55
C ILE A 466 -0.87 20.89 -24.36
N VAL A 467 -0.42 22.01 -23.72
CA VAL A 467 -0.36 23.35 -24.30
C VAL A 467 1.09 23.73 -24.57
#